data_75119f6b929c00e50733ccc33326572a
#
_entry.id   75119f6b929c00e50733ccc33326572a
#
_cell.length_a   1.000
_cell.length_b   1.000
_cell.length_c   1.000
_cell.angle_alpha   90.00
_cell.angle_beta   90.00
_cell.angle_gamma   90.00
#
_symmetry.space_group_name_H-M   'P 1'
#
loop_
_entity.id
_entity.type
_entity.pdbx_description
1 polymer ?
#
loop_
_entity_poly.entity_id
_entity_poly.type
_entity_poly.pdbx_seq_one_letter_code
_entity_poly.pdbx_strand_id
1 'polypeptide(L)'
;MISRRISEVGERMDNRLSSMRILVVEDSPVVAEVLKEMLLDFGCEVVGPVGNMAVALELAQSERLDAAVIDLNIRGGKVYPVARLLGERGIPFLLASGYADWTMPPEWEGRPRLPKPFTAEALSGALEALLAPPVAS
;
A
#
# COMPACT_ATOMS: atom_id res chain seq x y z
N MET A 1 -24.08 -12.93 14.21
CA MET A 1 -23.99 -12.62 13.75
C MET A 1 -24.50 -11.75 13.04
N ILE A 2 -24.77 -11.19 12.96
CA ILE A 2 -25.23 -10.23 12.36
C ILE A 2 -24.32 -9.47 11.61
N SER A 3 -23.33 -9.20 12.17
CA SER A 3 -22.42 -8.49 11.44
C SER A 3 -22.14 -9.14 10.15
N ARG A 4 -22.44 -10.37 10.05
CA ARG A 4 -22.22 -10.98 8.90
C ARG A 4 -23.01 -10.46 7.84
N ARG A 5 -24.16 -10.14 8.02
CA ARG A 5 -24.98 -9.77 7.02
C ARG A 5 -24.67 -8.48 6.51
N ILE A 6 -24.37 -7.62 7.25
CA ILE A 6 -24.04 -6.36 6.85
C ILE A 6 -22.95 -6.52 5.90
N SER A 7 -22.14 -7.41 6.16
CA SER A 7 -20.99 -7.55 5.38
C SER A 7 -21.19 -8.19 4.04
N GLU A 8 -22.38 -8.54 3.71
CA GLU A 8 -22.57 -9.10 2.44
C GLU A 8 -22.12 -8.22 1.35
N VAL A 9 -22.52 -6.96 1.35
CA VAL A 9 -22.08 -6.06 0.35
C VAL A 9 -20.62 -5.75 0.58
N GLY A 10 -20.27 -5.57 1.82
CA GLY A 10 -18.88 -5.30 2.14
C GLY A 10 -17.98 -6.41 1.71
N GLU A 11 -18.43 -7.63 1.89
CA GLU A 11 -17.63 -8.75 1.50
C GLU A 11 -17.35 -8.78 0.03
N ARG A 12 -18.32 -8.44 -0.78
CA ARG A 12 -18.09 -8.43 -2.18
C ARG A 12 -17.09 -7.37 -2.55
N MET A 13 -17.17 -6.21 -1.93
CA MET A 13 -16.25 -5.14 -2.21
C MET A 13 -14.86 -5.49 -1.71
N ASP A 14 -14.80 -6.13 -0.57
CA ASP A 14 -13.52 -6.46 0.02
C ASP A 14 -12.88 -7.72 -0.52
N ASN A 15 -13.60 -8.51 -1.28
CA ASN A 15 -13.04 -9.72 -1.79
C ASN A 15 -11.75 -9.57 -2.54
N ARG A 16 -11.59 -8.49 -3.27
CA ARG A 16 -10.36 -8.30 -4.00
C ARG A 16 -9.19 -8.10 -3.10
N LEU A 17 -9.41 -7.51 -1.94
CA LEU A 17 -8.34 -7.22 -1.01
C LEU A 17 -8.16 -8.31 0.05
N SER A 18 -9.16 -9.17 0.20
CA SER A 18 -9.10 -10.17 1.24
C SER A 18 -7.92 -11.11 1.04
N SER A 19 -7.16 -11.32 2.09
CA SER A 19 -5.99 -12.21 2.10
C SER A 19 -4.81 -11.71 1.27
N MET A 20 -4.90 -10.51 0.71
CA MET A 20 -3.76 -9.96 -0.01
C MET A 20 -2.67 -9.61 0.99
N ARG A 21 -1.43 -9.93 0.65
CA ARG A 21 -0.30 -9.61 1.52
C ARG A 21 0.26 -8.26 1.08
N ILE A 22 0.17 -7.29 1.96
CA ILE A 22 0.51 -5.90 1.65
C ILE A 22 1.67 -5.45 2.52
N LEU A 23 2.76 -5.05 1.89
CA LEU A 23 3.89 -4.48 2.61
C LEU A 23 3.57 -3.03 2.94
N VAL A 24 3.82 -2.62 4.17
CA VAL A 24 3.61 -1.24 4.58
C VAL A 24 4.95 -0.65 5.00
N VAL A 25 5.36 0.41 4.34
CA VAL A 25 6.59 1.12 4.66
C VAL A 25 6.19 2.54 5.07
N GLU A 26 6.35 2.85 6.35
CA GLU A 26 5.91 4.12 6.90
C GLU A 26 6.65 4.35 8.20
N ASP A 27 7.35 5.46 8.34
CA ASP A 27 8.17 5.70 9.53
C ASP A 27 7.46 6.47 10.64
N SER A 28 6.26 6.99 10.40
CA SER A 28 5.48 7.62 11.46
C SER A 28 4.72 6.52 12.19
N PRO A 29 4.97 6.30 13.48
CA PRO A 29 4.27 5.23 14.19
C PRO A 29 2.75 5.39 14.16
N VAL A 30 2.26 6.63 14.23
CA VAL A 30 0.83 6.86 14.22
C VAL A 30 0.23 6.52 12.87
N VAL A 31 0.84 6.98 11.80
CA VAL A 31 0.32 6.71 10.46
C VAL A 31 0.45 5.22 10.14
N ALA A 32 1.56 4.60 10.56
CA ALA A 32 1.77 3.17 10.33
C ALA A 32 0.68 2.36 11.00
N GLU A 33 0.31 2.72 12.22
CA GLU A 33 -0.72 1.97 12.94
C GLU A 33 -2.08 2.15 12.29
N VAL A 34 -2.40 3.38 11.85
CA VAL A 34 -3.66 3.63 11.17
C VAL A 34 -3.75 2.83 9.87
N LEU A 35 -2.66 2.82 9.09
CA LEU A 35 -2.63 2.09 7.85
C LEU A 35 -2.83 0.60 8.12
N LYS A 36 -2.13 0.08 9.10
CA LYS A 36 -2.23 -1.33 9.45
C LYS A 36 -3.66 -1.69 9.80
N GLU A 37 -4.31 -0.86 10.61
CA GLU A 37 -5.68 -1.15 11.01
C GLU A 37 -6.63 -1.11 9.84
N MET A 38 -6.46 -0.15 8.94
CA MET A 38 -7.31 -0.07 7.76
C MET A 38 -7.15 -1.33 6.91
N LEU A 39 -5.91 -1.75 6.69
CA LEU A 39 -5.67 -2.93 5.87
C LEU A 39 -6.22 -4.20 6.51
N LEU A 40 -6.07 -4.33 7.81
CA LEU A 40 -6.62 -5.48 8.50
C LEU A 40 -8.14 -5.51 8.39
N ASP A 41 -8.78 -4.33 8.45
CA ASP A 41 -10.22 -4.24 8.30
C ASP A 41 -10.67 -4.67 6.90
N PHE A 42 -9.83 -4.51 5.89
CA PHE A 42 -10.15 -4.94 4.54
C PHE A 42 -9.90 -6.44 4.36
N GLY A 43 -9.39 -7.10 5.37
CA GLY A 43 -9.09 -8.54 5.29
C GLY A 43 -7.71 -8.84 4.76
N CYS A 44 -6.85 -7.82 4.65
CA CYS A 44 -5.49 -8.03 4.15
C CYS A 44 -4.58 -8.60 5.23
N GLU A 45 -3.49 -9.18 4.78
CA GLU A 45 -2.41 -9.59 5.66
C GLU A 45 -1.35 -8.51 5.55
N VAL A 46 -0.88 -7.97 6.66
CA VAL A 46 0.05 -6.85 6.64
C VAL A 46 1.46 -7.34 6.91
N VAL A 47 2.38 -6.99 6.03
CA VAL A 47 3.80 -7.27 6.20
C VAL A 47 4.43 -5.97 6.65
N GLY A 48 5.00 -5.94 7.83
CA GLY A 48 5.45 -4.74 8.48
C GLY A 48 4.40 -4.28 9.49
N PRO A 49 4.22 -2.99 9.67
CA PRO A 49 4.87 -1.84 9.03
C PRO A 49 6.34 -1.71 9.43
N VAL A 50 7.13 -1.20 8.52
CA VAL A 50 8.53 -0.93 8.81
C VAL A 50 8.85 0.50 8.41
N GLY A 51 9.77 1.12 9.12
CA GLY A 51 10.02 2.54 8.93
C GLY A 51 11.43 2.90 8.49
N ASN A 52 12.29 1.92 8.24
CA ASN A 52 13.62 2.26 7.77
C ASN A 52 13.95 1.52 6.49
N MET A 53 14.88 2.09 5.75
CA MET A 53 15.21 1.62 4.42
C MET A 53 15.75 0.20 4.41
N ALA A 54 16.63 -0.13 5.32
CA ALA A 54 17.27 -1.44 5.29
C ALA A 54 16.26 -2.56 5.48
N VAL A 55 15.38 -2.42 6.45
CA VAL A 55 14.39 -3.47 6.70
C VAL A 55 13.35 -3.49 5.58
N ALA A 56 12.99 -2.32 5.06
CA ALA A 56 12.03 -2.25 3.95
C ALA A 56 12.58 -2.98 2.73
N LEU A 57 13.85 -2.79 2.43
CA LEU A 57 14.46 -3.47 1.30
C LEU A 57 14.49 -4.97 1.51
N GLU A 58 14.79 -5.40 2.73
CA GLU A 58 14.84 -6.81 3.03
C GLU A 58 13.48 -7.46 2.83
N LEU A 59 12.43 -6.84 3.35
CA LEU A 59 11.09 -7.40 3.21
C LEU A 59 10.62 -7.34 1.75
N ALA A 60 10.94 -6.25 1.05
CA ALA A 60 10.55 -6.12 -0.35
C ALA A 60 11.19 -7.18 -1.21
N GLN A 61 12.37 -7.65 -0.81
CA GLN A 61 13.08 -8.64 -1.58
C GLN A 61 12.67 -10.06 -1.26
N SER A 62 12.41 -10.34 0.01
CA SER A 62 12.26 -11.72 0.44
C SER A 62 10.83 -12.19 0.68
N GLU A 63 9.90 -11.27 0.92
CA GLU A 63 8.55 -11.68 1.28
C GLU A 63 7.66 -11.88 0.05
N ARG A 64 6.70 -12.78 0.17
CA ARG A 64 5.69 -12.90 -0.87
C ARG A 64 4.73 -11.75 -0.67
N LEU A 65 4.55 -10.94 -1.68
CA LEU A 65 3.73 -9.73 -1.56
C LEU A 65 2.81 -9.61 -2.76
N ASP A 66 1.60 -9.18 -2.50
CA ASP A 66 0.65 -8.91 -3.57
C ASP A 66 0.66 -7.43 -3.93
N ALA A 67 1.00 -6.57 -2.99
CA ALA A 67 1.09 -5.13 -3.24
C ALA A 67 1.86 -4.48 -2.10
N ALA A 68 2.06 -3.18 -2.19
CA ALA A 68 2.71 -2.43 -1.12
C ALA A 68 2.14 -1.02 -1.06
N VAL A 69 2.16 -0.44 0.15
CA VAL A 69 1.85 0.96 0.36
C VAL A 69 3.10 1.53 1.00
N ILE A 70 3.79 2.43 0.31
CA ILE A 70 5.07 2.92 0.78
C ILE A 70 5.09 4.43 0.84
N ASP A 71 5.52 4.95 1.98
CA ASP A 71 5.67 6.37 2.17
C ASP A 71 6.89 6.81 1.37
N LEU A 72 6.76 7.91 0.67
CA LEU A 72 7.83 8.43 -0.16
C LEU A 72 9.07 8.78 0.67
N ASN A 73 8.87 9.30 1.87
CA ASN A 73 9.97 9.70 2.74
C ASN A 73 10.01 8.83 3.99
N ILE A 74 11.10 8.11 4.18
CA ILE A 74 11.24 7.28 5.38
C ILE A 74 12.65 7.49 5.94
N ARG A 75 12.90 6.87 7.08
CA ARG A 75 14.21 6.95 7.68
C ARG A 75 15.20 6.29 6.75
N GLY A 76 16.22 7.00 6.39
CA GLY A 76 17.21 6.52 5.43
C GLY A 76 17.07 7.21 4.08
N GLY A 77 16.03 8.03 3.87
CA GLY A 77 15.92 8.82 2.66
C GLY A 77 14.64 8.57 1.90
N LYS A 78 14.67 8.85 0.62
CA LYS A 78 13.52 8.62 -0.24
C LYS A 78 13.37 7.13 -0.49
N VAL A 79 12.15 6.69 -0.65
CA VAL A 79 11.83 5.26 -0.74
C VAL A 79 12.09 4.65 -2.13
N TYR A 80 12.69 5.42 -3.02
CA TYR A 80 12.87 4.94 -4.40
C TYR A 80 13.57 3.59 -4.52
N PRO A 81 14.58 3.27 -3.71
CA PRO A 81 15.18 1.93 -3.85
C PRO A 81 14.19 0.80 -3.59
N VAL A 82 13.28 1.01 -2.64
CA VAL A 82 12.25 0.01 -2.35
C VAL A 82 11.29 -0.07 -3.54
N ALA A 83 10.87 1.09 -4.06
CA ALA A 83 9.95 1.14 -5.19
C ALA A 83 10.56 0.44 -6.41
N ARG A 84 11.85 0.68 -6.65
CA ARG A 84 12.51 0.05 -7.79
C ARG A 84 12.54 -1.46 -7.64
N LEU A 85 12.85 -1.93 -6.45
CA LEU A 85 12.91 -3.37 -6.19
C LEU A 85 11.53 -4.01 -6.38
N LEU A 86 10.49 -3.36 -5.87
CA LEU A 86 9.13 -3.87 -6.04
C LEU A 86 8.77 -3.92 -7.52
N GLY A 87 9.13 -2.88 -8.27
CA GLY A 87 8.88 -2.87 -9.70
C GLY A 87 9.59 -3.98 -10.43
N GLU A 88 10.82 -4.29 -10.04
CA GLU A 88 11.58 -5.36 -10.66
C GLU A 88 10.93 -6.71 -10.39
N ARG A 89 10.29 -6.85 -9.24
CA ARG A 89 9.60 -8.09 -8.92
C ARG A 89 8.16 -8.13 -9.46
N GLY A 90 7.72 -7.06 -10.11
CA GLY A 90 6.36 -7.00 -10.63
C GLY A 90 5.30 -6.81 -9.57
N ILE A 91 5.68 -6.26 -8.42
CA ILE A 91 4.75 -6.05 -7.32
C ILE A 91 4.21 -4.62 -7.41
N PRO A 92 2.89 -4.45 -7.57
CA PRO A 92 2.32 -3.12 -7.67
C PRO A 92 2.36 -2.41 -6.33
N PHE A 93 2.49 -1.09 -6.35
CA PHE A 93 2.57 -0.34 -5.11
C PHE A 93 1.94 1.05 -5.23
N LEU A 94 1.51 1.57 -4.09
CA LEU A 94 1.02 2.94 -3.98
C LEU A 94 2.08 3.77 -3.27
N LEU A 95 2.34 4.97 -3.80
CA LEU A 95 3.23 5.90 -3.13
C LEU A 95 2.37 6.83 -2.29
N ALA A 96 2.56 6.79 -0.97
CA ALA A 96 1.85 7.69 -0.08
C ALA A 96 2.72 8.93 0.13
N SER A 97 2.13 10.11 -0.02
CA SER A 97 2.92 11.32 0.05
C SER A 97 2.09 12.49 0.53
N GLY A 98 2.72 13.40 1.25
CA GLY A 98 2.12 14.67 1.58
C GLY A 98 2.17 15.57 0.38
N TYR A 99 1.43 16.69 0.42
CA TYR A 99 1.40 17.55 -0.72
C TYR A 99 2.75 18.23 -0.98
N ALA A 100 3.63 18.21 0.01
CA ALA A 100 4.96 18.78 -0.18
C ALA A 100 5.85 17.90 -1.05
N ASP A 101 5.40 16.67 -1.33
CA ASP A 101 6.20 15.73 -2.08
C ASP A 101 5.76 15.63 -3.52
N TRP A 102 5.38 16.74 -4.12
CA TRP A 102 4.90 16.70 -5.48
C TRP A 102 6.01 16.64 -6.51
N THR A 103 7.25 16.94 -6.12
CA THR A 103 8.36 16.90 -7.03
C THR A 103 9.02 15.54 -6.94
N MET A 104 9.03 14.80 -7.99
CA MET A 104 9.67 13.50 -7.98
C MET A 104 10.28 13.21 -9.33
N PRO A 105 11.20 12.24 -9.40
CA PRO A 105 11.81 11.91 -10.68
C PRO A 105 10.78 11.50 -11.71
N PRO A 106 11.02 11.78 -12.97
CA PRO A 106 10.04 11.46 -14.00
C PRO A 106 9.63 10.01 -14.05
N GLU A 107 10.52 9.11 -13.70
CA GLU A 107 10.18 7.68 -13.74
C GLU A 107 9.07 7.30 -12.78
N TRP A 108 8.81 8.13 -11.76
CA TRP A 108 7.76 7.84 -10.80
C TRP A 108 6.52 8.69 -10.97
N GLU A 109 6.53 9.66 -11.86
CA GLU A 109 5.43 10.59 -11.99
C GLU A 109 4.09 9.97 -12.32
N GLY A 110 4.04 8.99 -13.11
CA GLY A 110 2.78 8.38 -13.47
C GLY A 110 2.32 7.27 -12.54
N ARG A 111 3.06 7.03 -11.47
CA ARG A 111 2.69 5.94 -10.58
C ARG A 111 1.51 6.29 -9.71
N PRO A 112 0.71 5.31 -9.31
CA PRO A 112 -0.41 5.55 -8.41
C PRO A 112 0.06 6.15 -7.10
N ARG A 113 -0.64 7.18 -6.66
CA ARG A 113 -0.28 7.89 -5.44
C ARG A 113 -1.48 8.02 -4.53
N LEU A 114 -1.20 8.07 -3.25
CA LEU A 114 -2.22 8.25 -2.24
C LEU A 114 -1.85 9.46 -1.43
N PRO A 115 -2.50 10.61 -1.65
CA PRO A 115 -2.17 11.82 -0.91
C PRO A 115 -2.52 11.68 0.56
N LYS A 116 -1.69 12.21 1.44
CA LYS A 116 -1.96 12.22 2.86
C LYS A 116 -2.59 13.54 3.23
N PRO A 117 -3.52 13.57 4.16
CA PRO A 117 -4.09 12.41 4.85
C PRO A 117 -5.12 11.72 3.97
N PHE A 118 -5.36 10.47 4.21
CA PHE A 118 -6.30 9.72 3.40
C PHE A 118 -7.30 8.98 4.28
N THR A 119 -8.44 8.64 3.70
CA THR A 119 -9.48 7.89 4.40
C THR A 119 -9.36 6.41 4.04
N ALA A 120 -10.07 5.59 4.78
CA ALA A 120 -10.12 4.17 4.47
C ALA A 120 -10.69 3.95 3.07
N GLU A 121 -11.69 4.75 2.69
CA GLU A 121 -12.28 4.62 1.36
C GLU A 121 -11.28 4.96 0.27
N ALA A 122 -10.48 6.01 0.49
CA ALA A 122 -9.47 6.39 -0.49
C ALA A 122 -8.43 5.29 -0.63
N LEU A 123 -8.03 4.70 0.49
CA LEU A 123 -7.03 3.63 0.46
C LEU A 123 -7.59 2.39 -0.24
N SER A 124 -8.79 1.96 0.13
CA SER A 124 -9.33 0.75 -0.48
C SER A 124 -9.59 0.96 -1.96
N GLY A 125 -10.08 2.13 -2.35
CA GLY A 125 -10.30 2.42 -3.76
C GLY A 125 -9.01 2.42 -4.55
N ALA A 126 -7.96 3.00 -3.99
CA ALA A 126 -6.67 3.03 -4.67
C ALA A 126 -6.07 1.63 -4.80
N LEU A 127 -6.21 0.81 -3.76
CA LEU A 127 -5.71 -0.56 -3.82
C LEU A 127 -6.50 -1.41 -4.81
N GLU A 128 -7.81 -1.23 -4.83
CA GLU A 128 -8.63 -1.99 -5.77
C GLU A 128 -8.27 -1.63 -7.20
N ALA A 129 -8.06 -0.34 -7.46
CA ALA A 129 -7.67 0.08 -8.80
C ALA A 129 -6.31 -0.47 -9.17
N LEU A 130 -5.39 -0.49 -8.20
CA LEU A 130 -4.05 -0.98 -8.41
C LEU A 130 -4.05 -2.46 -8.75
N LEU A 131 -4.91 -3.23 -8.10
CA LEU A 131 -4.96 -4.67 -8.26
C LEU A 131 -5.98 -5.16 -9.27
N ALA A 132 -6.70 -4.24 -9.89
CA ALA A 132 -7.70 -4.63 -10.86
C ALA A 132 -7.03 -5.22 -12.10
N PRO A 133 -7.67 -6.20 -12.74
CA PRO A 133 -7.08 -6.74 -13.96
C PRO A 133 -7.08 -5.67 -15.04
N PRO A 134 -6.16 -5.77 -15.99
CA PRO A 134 -6.11 -4.79 -17.07
C PRO A 134 -7.41 -4.81 -17.86
N VAL A 135 -7.83 -3.63 -18.30
CA VAL A 135 -9.05 -3.54 -19.08
C VAL A 135 -8.77 -4.09 -20.46
N ALA A 136 -9.61 -4.99 -20.88
CA ALA A 136 -9.47 -5.56 -22.22
C ALA A 136 -9.93 -4.49 -23.21
N SER A 137 -9.20 -4.28 -24.24
CA SER A 137 -9.60 -3.25 -25.18
C SER A 137 -9.29 -3.61 -26.60
#